data_f0c7fd60685296ecad634eeaec2d9e4a
#
_entry.id   f0c7fd60685296ecad634eeaec2d9e4a
#
_cell.length_a   1.000
_cell.length_b   1.000
_cell.length_c   1.000
_cell.angle_alpha   90.00
_cell.angle_beta   90.00
_cell.angle_gamma   90.00
#
_symmetry.space_group_name_H-M   'P 1'
#
loop_
_entity.id
_entity.type
_entity.pdbx_description
1 polymer ?
#
loop_
_entity_poly.entity_id
_entity_poly.type
_entity_poly.pdbx_seq_one_letter_code
_entity_poly.pdbx_strand_id
1 'polypeptide(L)'
;MDRITSIEIFVRAVELGSFAAVAEERDISAQMVGKHIHGLESSLGVKLLAKSTRFQALTTAGEQFHRRCLNILSEMKAAQEDIYLDLNEPVGKLKIYCGVNLGISLLSPLLGQFIQKYPQLEINLTLDNNPPDIHRNGYDLIFHDRIEGYEFLVGHQICSFEMIACATPEYLQQHGVPREPKALEHHQCLRHTTAYNAYCWCFKNQAGDHFSPRISSRFTINSGQAMLAAAMEGAGITIQPNFQVQAALDSGILVQVLADYQLPKIDLFMLYKPSLRQTSRLTLLNDFLQRAIKNQLNIK
;
A
#
# COMPACT_ATOMS: atom_id res chain seq x y z
N MET A 1 29.68 -17.22 20.26
CA MET A 1 29.17 -16.51 19.11
C MET A 1 28.07 -15.59 19.59
N ASP A 2 28.07 -14.35 19.17
CA ASP A 2 26.97 -13.45 19.46
C ASP A 2 25.68 -13.95 18.80
N ARG A 3 24.60 -13.99 19.59
CA ARG A 3 23.32 -14.57 19.16
C ARG A 3 22.61 -13.63 18.17
N ILE A 4 22.75 -12.32 18.36
CA ILE A 4 22.14 -11.32 17.49
C ILE A 4 22.79 -11.35 16.12
N THR A 5 24.11 -11.34 16.04
CA THR A 5 24.87 -11.50 14.79
C THR A 5 24.49 -12.81 14.07
N SER A 6 24.29 -13.91 14.80
CA SER A 6 23.87 -15.17 14.19
C SER A 6 22.44 -15.09 13.61
N ILE A 7 21.52 -14.37 14.27
CA ILE A 7 20.18 -14.10 13.76
C ILE A 7 20.23 -13.24 12.50
N GLU A 8 21.03 -12.16 12.49
CA GLU A 8 21.20 -11.32 11.30
C GLU A 8 21.73 -12.13 10.10
N ILE A 9 22.78 -12.93 10.32
CA ILE A 9 23.36 -13.80 9.29
C ILE A 9 22.33 -14.80 8.76
N PHE A 10 21.50 -15.39 9.63
CA PHE A 10 20.44 -16.29 9.23
C PHE A 10 19.39 -15.59 8.36
N VAL A 11 18.91 -14.41 8.77
CA VAL A 11 17.94 -13.63 7.99
C VAL A 11 18.50 -13.27 6.63
N ARG A 12 19.75 -12.77 6.57
CA ARG A 12 20.40 -12.45 5.28
C ARG A 12 20.61 -13.66 4.39
N ALA A 13 20.92 -14.83 4.98
CA ALA A 13 21.07 -16.06 4.23
C ALA A 13 19.75 -16.53 3.56
N VAL A 14 18.64 -16.27 4.21
CA VAL A 14 17.29 -16.52 3.65
C VAL A 14 16.97 -15.52 2.54
N GLU A 15 17.24 -14.24 2.74
CA GLU A 15 16.97 -13.17 1.76
C GLU A 15 17.80 -13.30 0.49
N LEU A 16 19.10 -13.60 0.62
CA LEU A 16 20.02 -13.72 -0.51
C LEU A 16 20.05 -15.14 -1.11
N GLY A 17 19.50 -16.13 -0.42
CA GLY A 17 19.47 -17.52 -0.86
C GLY A 17 20.85 -18.19 -0.99
N SER A 18 21.93 -17.54 -0.51
CA SER A 18 23.31 -17.99 -0.70
C SER A 18 24.22 -17.58 0.45
N PHE A 19 24.94 -18.55 1.01
CA PHE A 19 25.97 -18.28 2.04
C PHE A 19 27.16 -17.50 1.48
N ALA A 20 27.49 -17.70 0.20
CA ALA A 20 28.57 -16.96 -0.45
C ALA A 20 28.21 -15.46 -0.59
N ALA A 21 26.98 -15.14 -0.94
CA ALA A 21 26.52 -13.76 -1.03
C ALA A 21 26.50 -13.04 0.33
N VAL A 22 26.10 -13.75 1.39
CA VAL A 22 26.19 -13.21 2.78
C VAL A 22 27.63 -13.01 3.21
N ALA A 23 28.50 -13.95 2.84
CA ALA A 23 29.93 -13.88 3.16
C ALA A 23 30.58 -12.65 2.53
N GLU A 24 30.29 -12.38 1.27
CA GLU A 24 30.75 -11.20 0.53
C GLU A 24 30.19 -9.89 1.16
N GLU A 25 28.88 -9.84 1.45
CA GLU A 25 28.24 -8.65 2.05
C GLU A 25 28.80 -8.30 3.43
N ARG A 26 29.15 -9.33 4.24
CA ARG A 26 29.58 -9.16 5.63
C ARG A 26 31.10 -9.23 5.83
N ASP A 27 31.86 -9.35 4.77
CA ASP A 27 33.31 -9.53 4.77
C ASP A 27 33.80 -10.68 5.70
N ILE A 28 33.12 -11.83 5.61
CA ILE A 28 33.43 -13.07 6.34
C ILE A 28 33.51 -14.26 5.40
N SER A 29 34.00 -15.40 5.87
CA SER A 29 33.99 -16.61 5.02
C SER A 29 32.61 -17.28 5.00
N ALA A 30 32.28 -17.95 3.88
CA ALA A 30 31.06 -18.77 3.79
C ALA A 30 30.99 -19.87 4.86
N GLN A 31 32.15 -20.37 5.29
CA GLN A 31 32.27 -21.32 6.40
C GLN A 31 31.82 -20.69 7.73
N MET A 32 32.15 -19.40 7.97
CA MET A 32 31.67 -18.66 9.16
C MET A 32 30.17 -18.46 9.12
N VAL A 33 29.58 -18.12 7.96
CA VAL A 33 28.12 -18.04 7.79
C VAL A 33 27.47 -19.37 8.19
N GLY A 34 27.97 -20.49 7.63
CA GLY A 34 27.51 -21.83 7.98
C GLY A 34 27.64 -22.14 9.48
N LYS A 35 28.73 -21.72 10.14
CA LYS A 35 28.96 -21.92 11.58
C LYS A 35 27.94 -21.15 12.44
N HIS A 36 27.57 -19.90 12.05
CA HIS A 36 26.53 -19.11 12.74
C HIS A 36 25.16 -19.80 12.65
N ILE A 37 24.79 -20.27 11.45
CA ILE A 37 23.50 -20.96 11.24
C ILE A 37 23.45 -22.30 12.00
N HIS A 38 24.54 -23.09 11.89
CA HIS A 38 24.62 -24.34 12.64
C HIS A 38 24.56 -24.14 14.16
N GLY A 39 25.16 -23.06 14.66
CA GLY A 39 25.09 -22.66 16.07
C GLY A 39 23.66 -22.35 16.51
N LEU A 40 22.87 -21.64 15.69
CA LEU A 40 21.46 -21.40 15.93
C LEU A 40 20.64 -22.70 15.94
N GLU A 41 20.80 -23.53 14.90
CA GLU A 41 20.13 -24.83 14.79
C GLU A 41 20.42 -25.73 15.98
N SER A 42 21.68 -25.79 16.40
CA SER A 42 22.12 -26.59 17.57
C SER A 42 21.50 -26.07 18.87
N SER A 43 21.41 -24.75 19.04
CA SER A 43 20.80 -24.15 20.23
C SER A 43 19.29 -24.34 20.32
N LEU A 44 18.62 -24.45 19.15
CA LEU A 44 17.18 -24.64 19.04
C LEU A 44 16.78 -26.13 18.97
N GLY A 45 17.74 -27.03 18.70
CA GLY A 45 17.50 -28.45 18.56
C GLY A 45 16.77 -28.83 17.26
N VAL A 46 16.62 -27.89 16.32
CA VAL A 46 15.89 -28.11 15.05
C VAL A 46 16.65 -27.53 13.87
N LYS A 47 16.43 -28.11 12.67
CA LYS A 47 16.95 -27.55 11.44
C LYS A 47 16.08 -26.40 10.96
N LEU A 48 16.71 -25.28 10.61
CA LEU A 48 16.07 -24.08 10.06
C LEU A 48 16.11 -24.08 8.53
N LEU A 49 17.20 -24.61 7.95
CA LEU A 49 17.38 -24.70 6.51
C LEU A 49 17.34 -26.18 6.05
N ALA A 50 16.61 -26.44 4.97
CA ALA A 50 16.61 -27.73 4.33
C ALA A 50 17.86 -27.91 3.48
N LYS A 51 18.43 -29.13 3.45
CA LYS A 51 19.53 -29.49 2.55
C LYS A 51 19.00 -29.51 1.10
N SER A 52 19.25 -28.46 0.34
CA SER A 52 19.00 -28.40 -1.10
C SER A 52 20.31 -28.05 -1.83
N THR A 53 20.51 -28.65 -2.97
CA THR A 53 21.75 -28.49 -3.78
C THR A 53 21.80 -27.17 -4.57
N ARG A 54 20.71 -26.40 -4.63
CA ARG A 54 20.64 -25.15 -5.44
C ARG A 54 20.11 -23.92 -4.73
N PHE A 55 19.25 -24.07 -3.71
CA PHE A 55 18.72 -22.97 -2.92
C PHE A 55 18.55 -23.41 -1.46
N GLN A 56 18.78 -22.49 -0.52
CA GLN A 56 18.55 -22.74 0.88
C GLN A 56 17.03 -22.54 1.17
N ALA A 57 16.25 -23.61 1.03
CA ALA A 57 14.85 -23.60 1.39
C ALA A 57 14.70 -23.61 2.92
N LEU A 58 13.78 -22.83 3.44
CA LEU A 58 13.41 -22.87 4.85
C LEU A 58 12.68 -24.20 5.18
N THR A 59 12.91 -24.74 6.35
CA THR A 59 11.99 -25.71 6.95
C THR A 59 10.78 -24.98 7.55
N THR A 60 9.70 -25.69 7.90
CA THR A 60 8.56 -25.09 8.61
C THR A 60 9.01 -24.39 9.90
N ALA A 61 9.93 -24.99 10.67
CA ALA A 61 10.54 -24.36 11.84
C ALA A 61 11.37 -23.12 11.45
N GLY A 62 12.09 -23.20 10.33
CA GLY A 62 12.86 -22.10 9.76
C GLY A 62 11.98 -20.92 9.38
N GLU A 63 10.83 -21.14 8.75
CA GLU A 63 9.87 -20.09 8.40
C GLU A 63 9.32 -19.37 9.62
N GLN A 64 8.94 -20.14 10.63
CA GLN A 64 8.45 -19.58 11.90
C GLN A 64 9.54 -18.79 12.62
N PHE A 65 10.75 -19.33 12.67
CA PHE A 65 11.88 -18.67 13.32
C PHE A 65 12.30 -17.43 12.56
N HIS A 66 12.37 -17.48 11.22
CA HIS A 66 12.71 -16.32 10.36
C HIS A 66 11.75 -15.13 10.61
N ARG A 67 10.43 -15.37 10.64
CA ARG A 67 9.45 -14.34 10.97
C ARG A 67 9.71 -13.69 12.34
N ARG A 68 10.04 -14.49 13.35
CA ARG A 68 10.35 -13.97 14.69
C ARG A 68 11.67 -13.20 14.70
N CYS A 69 12.68 -13.67 13.97
CA CYS A 69 13.96 -12.97 13.85
C CYS A 69 13.80 -11.59 13.20
N LEU A 70 13.01 -11.46 12.14
CA LEU A 70 12.70 -10.17 11.53
C LEU A 70 12.10 -9.18 12.55
N ASN A 71 11.18 -9.65 13.40
CA ASN A 71 10.60 -8.81 14.44
C ASN A 71 11.63 -8.39 15.49
N ILE A 72 12.47 -9.32 15.97
CA ILE A 72 13.51 -9.03 16.96
C ILE A 72 14.51 -7.99 16.43
N LEU A 73 14.98 -8.15 15.19
CA LEU A 73 15.90 -7.22 14.57
C LEU A 73 15.26 -5.84 14.34
N SER A 74 13.98 -5.82 13.99
CA SER A 74 13.20 -4.59 13.84
C SER A 74 13.04 -3.84 15.17
N GLU A 75 12.71 -4.56 16.26
CA GLU A 75 12.59 -3.98 17.61
C GLU A 75 13.95 -3.45 18.12
N MET A 76 15.03 -4.18 17.88
CA MET A 76 16.35 -3.74 18.25
C MET A 76 16.76 -2.46 17.51
N LYS A 77 16.43 -2.38 16.22
CA LYS A 77 16.66 -1.18 15.41
C LYS A 77 15.79 -0.02 15.90
N ALA A 78 14.52 -0.28 16.23
CA ALA A 78 13.61 0.73 16.79
C ALA A 78 14.16 1.28 18.13
N ALA A 79 14.62 0.40 19.02
CA ALA A 79 15.21 0.82 20.29
C ALA A 79 16.47 1.70 20.13
N GLN A 80 17.28 1.44 19.10
CA GLN A 80 18.42 2.31 18.77
C GLN A 80 17.96 3.65 18.21
N GLU A 81 16.91 3.66 17.38
CA GLU A 81 16.35 4.88 16.79
C GLU A 81 15.63 5.73 17.85
N ASP A 82 15.03 5.14 18.86
CA ASP A 82 14.38 5.85 19.98
C ASP A 82 15.35 6.71 20.78
N ILE A 83 16.63 6.34 20.86
CA ILE A 83 17.67 7.16 21.48
C ILE A 83 17.88 8.48 20.73
N TYR A 84 17.63 8.49 19.41
CA TYR A 84 17.70 9.70 18.58
C TYR A 84 16.42 10.54 18.62
N LEU A 85 15.34 10.09 19.32
CA LEU A 85 14.09 10.84 19.51
C LEU A 85 14.29 12.19 20.19
N ASP A 86 15.28 12.31 21.09
CA ASP A 86 15.61 13.58 21.77
C ASP A 86 16.15 14.67 20.81
N LEU A 87 16.48 14.30 19.56
CA LEU A 87 17.04 15.23 18.56
C LEU A 87 16.00 15.77 17.57
N ASN A 88 14.72 15.42 17.70
CA ASN A 88 13.61 15.83 16.80
C ASN A 88 13.83 15.60 15.29
N GLU A 89 14.85 14.84 14.90
CA GLU A 89 15.16 14.54 13.50
C GLU A 89 15.01 13.05 13.22
N PRO A 90 13.92 12.64 12.54
CA PRO A 90 13.75 11.24 12.17
C PRO A 90 14.82 10.83 11.15
N VAL A 91 15.47 9.70 11.41
CA VAL A 91 16.52 9.14 10.55
C VAL A 91 16.14 7.73 10.08
N GLY A 92 16.76 7.28 9.01
CA GLY A 92 16.67 5.90 8.54
C GLY A 92 15.79 5.71 7.33
N LYS A 93 15.40 4.45 7.06
CA LYS A 93 14.71 4.04 5.84
C LYS A 93 13.32 3.52 6.14
N LEU A 94 12.35 3.91 5.32
CA LEU A 94 10.99 3.36 5.31
C LEU A 94 10.73 2.69 3.96
N LYS A 95 10.41 1.40 4.00
CA LYS A 95 9.93 0.65 2.83
C LYS A 95 8.41 0.66 2.82
N ILE A 96 7.82 1.36 1.86
CA ILE A 96 6.39 1.61 1.76
C ILE A 96 5.84 0.88 0.54
N TYR A 97 4.71 0.22 0.72
CA TYR A 97 3.92 -0.36 -0.37
C TYR A 97 2.58 0.34 -0.48
N CYS A 98 2.12 0.57 -1.70
CA CYS A 98 0.73 0.99 -1.93
C CYS A 98 0.24 0.65 -3.34
N GLY A 99 -1.09 0.68 -3.53
CA GLY A 99 -1.70 0.55 -4.86
C GLY A 99 -1.29 1.68 -5.81
N VAL A 100 -1.15 1.35 -7.10
CA VAL A 100 -0.61 2.27 -8.13
C VAL A 100 -1.36 3.61 -8.17
N ASN A 101 -2.70 3.58 -8.21
CA ASN A 101 -3.51 4.80 -8.31
C ASN A 101 -3.33 5.73 -7.11
N LEU A 102 -3.38 5.15 -5.90
CA LEU A 102 -3.18 5.89 -4.66
C LEU A 102 -1.76 6.47 -4.58
N GLY A 103 -0.78 5.66 -4.99
CA GLY A 103 0.63 6.05 -4.99
C GLY A 103 0.90 7.24 -5.88
N ILE A 104 0.44 7.20 -7.12
CA ILE A 104 0.69 8.28 -8.08
C ILE A 104 -0.11 9.54 -7.74
N SER A 105 -1.41 9.40 -7.45
CA SER A 105 -2.30 10.56 -7.32
C SER A 105 -2.23 11.24 -5.95
N LEU A 106 -1.81 10.54 -4.90
CA LEU A 106 -1.85 11.07 -3.54
C LEU A 106 -0.53 10.90 -2.77
N LEU A 107 -0.04 9.65 -2.61
CA LEU A 107 1.08 9.41 -1.69
C LEU A 107 2.41 9.94 -2.22
N SER A 108 2.76 9.74 -3.50
CA SER A 108 4.06 10.21 -4.02
C SER A 108 4.26 11.71 -3.90
N PRO A 109 3.27 12.58 -4.24
CA PRO A 109 3.40 14.02 -4.01
C PRO A 109 3.58 14.37 -2.53
N LEU A 110 2.83 13.74 -1.63
CA LEU A 110 2.90 14.00 -0.19
C LEU A 110 4.22 13.49 0.41
N LEU A 111 4.66 12.29 0.04
CA LEU A 111 5.95 11.76 0.49
C LEU A 111 7.11 12.59 -0.05
N GLY A 112 7.01 13.14 -1.26
CA GLY A 112 7.98 14.10 -1.81
C GLY A 112 8.12 15.35 -0.94
N GLN A 113 7.01 15.92 -0.45
CA GLN A 113 7.04 17.03 0.51
C GLN A 113 7.59 16.61 1.87
N PHE A 114 7.27 15.40 2.31
CA PHE A 114 7.72 14.88 3.59
C PHE A 114 9.25 14.70 3.66
N ILE A 115 9.87 14.10 2.63
CA ILE A 115 11.32 13.91 2.59
C ILE A 115 12.10 15.23 2.48
N GLN A 116 11.53 16.26 1.86
CA GLN A 116 12.15 17.60 1.85
C GLN A 116 12.24 18.21 3.26
N LYS A 117 11.25 17.91 4.10
CA LYS A 117 11.21 18.37 5.49
C LYS A 117 12.17 17.57 6.40
N TYR A 118 12.46 16.32 6.04
CA TYR A 118 13.27 15.40 6.85
C TYR A 118 14.38 14.78 5.98
N PRO A 119 15.49 15.50 5.76
CA PRO A 119 16.53 15.11 4.80
C PRO A 119 17.32 13.84 5.17
N GLN A 120 17.22 13.40 6.43
CA GLN A 120 17.89 12.16 6.89
C GLN A 120 17.03 10.91 6.74
N LEU A 121 15.77 11.06 6.24
CA LEU A 121 14.91 9.93 5.94
C LEU A 121 15.09 9.48 4.49
N GLU A 122 15.17 8.18 4.31
CA GLU A 122 15.10 7.52 3.01
C GLU A 122 13.73 6.81 2.87
N ILE A 123 13.01 7.07 1.78
CA ILE A 123 11.76 6.38 1.48
C ILE A 123 11.94 5.54 0.21
N ASN A 124 11.63 4.26 0.33
CA ASN A 124 11.52 3.34 -0.80
C ASN A 124 10.04 3.00 -1.00
N LEU A 125 9.41 3.61 -2.00
CA LEU A 125 8.00 3.42 -2.33
C LEU A 125 7.86 2.42 -3.47
N THR A 126 7.13 1.34 -3.22
CA THR A 126 6.74 0.35 -4.23
C THR A 126 5.27 0.52 -4.57
N LEU A 127 4.96 0.65 -5.85
CA LEU A 127 3.60 0.76 -6.37
C LEU A 127 3.24 -0.51 -7.13
N ASP A 128 2.25 -1.26 -6.64
CA ASP A 128 1.72 -2.46 -7.30
C ASP A 128 0.25 -2.65 -6.91
N ASN A 129 -0.53 -3.26 -7.78
CA ASN A 129 -1.93 -3.59 -7.52
C ASN A 129 -2.11 -5.05 -7.02
N ASN A 130 -1.07 -5.86 -7.07
CA ASN A 130 -1.10 -7.21 -6.51
C ASN A 130 -0.83 -7.15 -5.01
N PRO A 131 -1.49 -7.98 -4.19
CA PRO A 131 -1.22 -8.02 -2.75
C PRO A 131 0.27 -8.29 -2.47
N PRO A 132 0.92 -7.49 -1.62
CA PRO A 132 2.34 -7.69 -1.32
C PRO A 132 2.56 -8.95 -0.48
N ASP A 133 3.61 -9.71 -0.78
CA ASP A 133 4.12 -10.70 0.15
C ASP A 133 4.93 -9.98 1.25
N ILE A 134 4.24 -9.68 2.35
CA ILE A 134 4.78 -8.88 3.44
C ILE A 134 5.94 -9.57 4.14
N HIS A 135 5.88 -10.91 4.20
CA HIS A 135 6.93 -11.70 4.86
C HIS A 135 8.21 -11.74 4.03
N ARG A 136 8.08 -11.79 2.71
CA ARG A 136 9.20 -11.88 1.79
C ARG A 136 9.79 -10.51 1.44
N ASN A 137 8.94 -9.52 1.24
CA ASN A 137 9.38 -8.22 0.72
C ASN A 137 9.82 -7.23 1.79
N GLY A 138 9.53 -7.50 3.07
CA GLY A 138 10.04 -6.73 4.21
C GLY A 138 9.54 -5.29 4.26
N TYR A 139 8.34 -4.99 3.76
CA TYR A 139 7.74 -3.66 3.87
C TYR A 139 7.53 -3.26 5.32
N ASP A 140 7.76 -2.00 5.61
CA ASP A 140 7.52 -1.38 6.92
C ASP A 140 6.09 -0.88 7.03
N LEU A 141 5.59 -0.28 5.95
CA LEU A 141 4.27 0.32 5.83
C LEU A 141 3.56 -0.17 4.58
N ILE A 142 2.24 -0.37 4.69
CA ILE A 142 1.37 -0.68 3.58
C ILE A 142 0.17 0.26 3.63
N PHE A 143 -0.13 0.93 2.53
CA PHE A 143 -1.36 1.70 2.38
C PHE A 143 -2.35 0.89 1.54
N HIS A 144 -3.50 0.58 2.13
CA HIS A 144 -4.50 -0.30 1.52
C HIS A 144 -5.93 0.14 1.86
N ASP A 145 -6.89 -0.32 1.06
CA ASP A 145 -8.32 -0.03 1.25
C ASP A 145 -9.03 -0.96 2.25
N ARG A 146 -8.31 -1.92 2.83
CA ARG A 146 -8.82 -2.90 3.80
C ARG A 146 -7.72 -3.43 4.70
N ILE A 147 -8.12 -4.03 5.80
CA ILE A 147 -7.24 -4.66 6.81
C ILE A 147 -7.29 -6.18 6.80
N GLU A 148 -8.30 -6.79 6.16
CA GLU A 148 -8.42 -8.24 6.04
C GLU A 148 -7.24 -8.83 5.27
N GLY A 149 -6.65 -9.89 5.83
CA GLY A 149 -5.44 -10.53 5.30
C GLY A 149 -4.14 -9.96 5.86
N TYR A 150 -4.22 -8.95 6.74
CA TYR A 150 -3.08 -8.28 7.35
C TYR A 150 -3.12 -8.29 8.88
N GLU A 151 -3.71 -9.33 9.49
CA GLU A 151 -4.00 -9.43 10.93
C GLU A 151 -2.76 -9.36 11.84
N PHE A 152 -1.57 -9.56 11.26
CA PHE A 152 -0.28 -9.45 11.96
C PHE A 152 0.32 -8.04 11.91
N LEU A 153 -0.32 -7.10 11.19
CA LEU A 153 0.04 -5.68 11.17
C LEU A 153 -0.91 -4.90 12.08
N VAL A 154 -0.45 -3.74 12.52
CA VAL A 154 -1.32 -2.76 13.18
C VAL A 154 -1.97 -1.91 12.11
N GLY A 155 -3.30 -1.85 12.12
CA GLY A 155 -4.07 -1.03 11.17
C GLY A 155 -4.49 0.30 11.79
N HIS A 156 -4.30 1.40 11.06
CA HIS A 156 -4.78 2.72 11.41
C HIS A 156 -5.51 3.33 10.21
N GLN A 157 -6.77 3.71 10.38
CA GLN A 157 -7.53 4.39 9.33
C GLN A 157 -7.08 5.84 9.23
N ILE A 158 -6.60 6.23 8.06
CA ILE A 158 -6.15 7.60 7.76
C ILE A 158 -7.34 8.49 7.39
N CYS A 159 -8.16 8.02 6.44
CA CYS A 159 -9.31 8.76 5.93
C CYS A 159 -10.25 7.82 5.16
N SER A 160 -11.37 8.38 4.66
CA SER A 160 -12.25 7.74 3.69
C SER A 160 -12.41 8.66 2.49
N PHE A 161 -12.33 8.10 1.29
CA PHE A 161 -12.53 8.81 0.03
C PHE A 161 -13.96 8.62 -0.46
N GLU A 162 -14.54 9.69 -0.97
CA GLU A 162 -15.81 9.62 -1.68
C GLU A 162 -15.58 9.19 -3.13
N MET A 163 -16.48 8.37 -3.63
CA MET A 163 -16.49 7.97 -5.03
C MET A 163 -17.39 8.92 -5.82
N ILE A 164 -16.93 9.32 -7.01
CA ILE A 164 -17.62 10.27 -7.88
C ILE A 164 -17.86 9.62 -9.24
N ALA A 165 -19.11 9.64 -9.70
CA ALA A 165 -19.46 9.30 -11.07
C ALA A 165 -19.31 10.55 -11.94
N CYS A 166 -18.54 10.47 -13.03
CA CYS A 166 -18.25 11.64 -13.88
C CYS A 166 -18.01 11.23 -15.34
N ALA A 167 -18.16 12.21 -16.24
CA ALA A 167 -17.88 12.09 -17.65
C ALA A 167 -17.52 13.47 -18.24
N THR A 168 -17.04 13.54 -19.49
CA THR A 168 -16.84 14.83 -20.15
C THR A 168 -18.17 15.48 -20.56
N PRO A 169 -18.22 16.83 -20.63
CA PRO A 169 -19.39 17.55 -21.14
C PRO A 169 -19.79 17.10 -22.55
N GLU A 170 -18.80 16.86 -23.43
CA GLU A 170 -19.03 16.42 -24.80
C GLU A 170 -19.72 15.05 -24.88
N TYR A 171 -19.27 14.09 -24.05
CA TYR A 171 -19.93 12.79 -23.96
C TYR A 171 -21.38 12.96 -23.53
N LEU A 172 -21.65 13.78 -22.51
CA LEU A 172 -22.99 14.00 -21.98
C LEU A 172 -23.89 14.78 -22.99
N GLN A 173 -23.31 15.68 -23.78
CA GLN A 173 -24.05 16.35 -24.85
C GLN A 173 -24.51 15.38 -25.94
N GLN A 174 -23.70 14.38 -26.26
CA GLN A 174 -24.00 13.39 -27.30
C GLN A 174 -24.96 12.28 -26.81
N HIS A 175 -24.84 11.87 -25.55
CA HIS A 175 -25.53 10.69 -25.03
C HIS A 175 -26.60 10.99 -23.99
N GLY A 176 -26.76 12.27 -23.62
CA GLY A 176 -27.64 12.72 -22.53
C GLY A 176 -26.98 12.66 -21.16
N VAL A 177 -27.56 13.38 -20.19
CA VAL A 177 -27.12 13.38 -18.79
C VAL A 177 -27.97 12.38 -18.02
N PRO A 178 -27.38 11.32 -17.40
CA PRO A 178 -28.14 10.39 -16.58
C PRO A 178 -28.67 11.12 -15.33
N ARG A 179 -29.99 11.08 -15.11
CA ARG A 179 -30.63 11.71 -13.94
C ARG A 179 -30.93 10.73 -12.82
N GLU A 180 -30.91 9.44 -13.10
CA GLU A 180 -31.08 8.36 -12.15
C GLU A 180 -30.12 7.19 -12.47
N PRO A 181 -29.76 6.35 -11.50
CA PRO A 181 -28.81 5.25 -11.73
C PRO A 181 -29.24 4.29 -12.83
N LYS A 182 -30.54 4.05 -13.02
CA LYS A 182 -31.06 3.16 -14.06
C LYS A 182 -30.72 3.66 -15.48
N ALA A 183 -30.59 4.97 -15.69
CA ALA A 183 -30.23 5.53 -16.99
C ALA A 183 -28.84 5.06 -17.46
N LEU A 184 -27.94 4.65 -16.54
CA LEU A 184 -26.62 4.12 -16.88
C LEU A 184 -26.66 2.85 -17.75
N GLU A 185 -27.79 2.14 -17.80
CA GLU A 185 -27.98 0.99 -18.70
C GLU A 185 -27.87 1.39 -20.19
N HIS A 186 -28.09 2.66 -20.51
CA HIS A 186 -27.99 3.23 -21.86
C HIS A 186 -26.70 4.01 -22.12
N HIS A 187 -25.77 4.05 -21.13
CA HIS A 187 -24.49 4.73 -21.26
C HIS A 187 -23.32 3.75 -21.40
N GLN A 188 -22.24 4.20 -22.02
CA GLN A 188 -20.95 3.52 -21.93
C GLN A 188 -20.35 3.80 -20.55
N CYS A 189 -20.08 2.76 -19.80
CA CYS A 189 -19.48 2.84 -18.47
C CYS A 189 -18.10 2.20 -18.50
N LEU A 190 -17.09 2.92 -18.03
CA LEU A 190 -15.73 2.39 -17.92
C LEU A 190 -15.63 1.53 -16.68
N ARG A 191 -15.20 0.27 -16.84
CA ARG A 191 -15.23 -0.73 -15.77
C ARG A 191 -13.84 -1.19 -15.40
N HIS A 192 -13.59 -1.26 -14.08
CA HIS A 192 -12.36 -1.86 -13.57
C HIS A 192 -12.44 -3.39 -13.60
N THR A 193 -11.36 -4.07 -14.05
CA THR A 193 -11.34 -5.54 -14.21
C THR A 193 -11.25 -6.31 -12.90
N THR A 194 -10.56 -5.76 -11.90
CA THR A 194 -10.30 -6.40 -10.60
C THR A 194 -11.22 -5.89 -9.50
N ALA A 195 -12.43 -5.47 -9.86
CA ALA A 195 -13.36 -4.85 -8.93
C ALA A 195 -13.75 -5.77 -7.76
N TYR A 196 -12.94 -5.80 -6.73
CA TYR A 196 -13.48 -5.87 -5.39
C TYR A 196 -14.43 -4.66 -5.20
N ASN A 197 -15.52 -4.85 -4.51
CA ASN A 197 -16.66 -3.96 -4.27
C ASN A 197 -16.43 -2.43 -4.26
N ALA A 198 -15.20 -1.96 -4.27
CA ALA A 198 -14.82 -0.56 -4.23
C ALA A 198 -15.32 0.26 -5.44
N TYR A 199 -15.49 -0.38 -6.59
CA TYR A 199 -16.03 0.25 -7.81
C TYR A 199 -17.41 -0.32 -8.16
N CYS A 200 -18.15 -0.77 -7.16
CA CYS A 200 -19.53 -1.20 -7.35
C CYS A 200 -20.36 0.00 -7.81
N TRP A 201 -21.08 -0.17 -8.90
CA TRP A 201 -22.06 0.80 -9.37
C TRP A 201 -23.33 0.74 -8.51
N CYS A 202 -23.13 0.86 -7.20
CA CYS A 202 -24.15 0.79 -6.17
C CYS A 202 -24.43 2.20 -5.64
N PHE A 203 -25.58 2.73 -5.97
CA PHE A 203 -25.99 4.07 -5.61
C PHE A 203 -27.00 4.01 -4.47
N LYS A 204 -27.00 5.04 -3.63
CA LYS A 204 -27.98 5.22 -2.54
C LYS A 204 -28.56 6.62 -2.63
N ASN A 205 -29.89 6.73 -2.64
CA ASN A 205 -30.55 8.03 -2.61
C ASN A 205 -30.64 8.59 -1.17
N GLN A 206 -31.14 9.80 -1.03
CA GLN A 206 -31.34 10.44 0.28
C GLN A 206 -32.39 9.74 1.15
N ALA A 207 -33.34 9.01 0.56
CA ALA A 207 -34.32 8.21 1.27
C ALA A 207 -33.76 6.88 1.79
N GLY A 208 -32.54 6.51 1.38
CA GLY A 208 -31.89 5.28 1.81
C GLY A 208 -32.07 4.11 0.83
N ASP A 209 -32.75 4.30 -0.29
CA ASP A 209 -32.96 3.25 -1.27
C ASP A 209 -31.67 2.97 -2.05
N HIS A 210 -31.43 1.69 -2.36
CA HIS A 210 -30.25 1.21 -3.07
C HIS A 210 -30.55 0.86 -4.53
N PHE A 211 -29.64 1.25 -5.42
CA PHE A 211 -29.74 1.04 -6.85
C PHE A 211 -28.44 0.42 -7.38
N SER A 212 -28.56 -0.69 -8.09
CA SER A 212 -27.43 -1.37 -8.75
C SER A 212 -27.78 -1.58 -10.22
N PRO A 213 -27.59 -0.56 -11.07
CA PRO A 213 -27.94 -0.65 -12.49
C PRO A 213 -27.09 -1.69 -13.21
N ARG A 214 -27.66 -2.30 -14.23
CA ARG A 214 -26.93 -3.18 -15.14
C ARG A 214 -26.15 -2.32 -16.13
N ILE A 215 -24.85 -2.13 -15.86
CA ILE A 215 -24.00 -1.33 -16.74
C ILE A 215 -23.49 -2.11 -17.95
N SER A 216 -23.42 -1.43 -19.09
CA SER A 216 -22.71 -1.91 -20.28
C SER A 216 -21.30 -1.33 -20.31
N SER A 217 -20.31 -2.18 -20.60
CA SER A 217 -18.92 -1.74 -20.72
C SER A 217 -18.26 -2.39 -21.91
N ARG A 218 -17.84 -1.58 -22.87
CA ARG A 218 -17.03 -1.99 -24.02
C ARG A 218 -15.52 -1.87 -23.73
N PHE A 219 -15.17 -1.25 -22.59
CA PHE A 219 -13.79 -0.99 -22.21
C PHE A 219 -13.59 -1.29 -20.72
N THR A 220 -12.86 -2.37 -20.43
CA THR A 220 -12.50 -2.78 -19.08
C THR A 220 -11.00 -2.59 -18.87
N ILE A 221 -10.61 -2.01 -17.74
CA ILE A 221 -9.25 -1.58 -17.46
C ILE A 221 -8.90 -1.98 -16.02
N ASN A 222 -7.66 -2.38 -15.77
CA ASN A 222 -7.16 -2.72 -14.43
C ASN A 222 -6.40 -1.57 -13.72
N SER A 223 -6.50 -0.37 -14.25
CA SER A 223 -5.86 0.83 -13.72
C SER A 223 -6.85 2.00 -13.66
N GLY A 224 -7.08 2.56 -12.48
CA GLY A 224 -7.94 3.73 -12.31
C GLY A 224 -7.41 4.96 -13.03
N GLN A 225 -6.10 5.14 -13.13
CA GLN A 225 -5.51 6.24 -13.91
C GLN A 225 -5.77 6.09 -15.40
N ALA A 226 -5.60 4.90 -15.95
CA ALA A 226 -5.92 4.64 -17.35
C ALA A 226 -7.44 4.80 -17.61
N MET A 227 -8.29 4.43 -16.64
CA MET A 227 -9.73 4.70 -16.69
C MET A 227 -10.04 6.20 -16.72
N LEU A 228 -9.37 6.98 -15.86
CA LEU A 228 -9.53 8.44 -15.83
C LEU A 228 -9.08 9.06 -17.15
N ALA A 229 -7.91 8.67 -17.68
CA ALA A 229 -7.43 9.15 -18.97
C ALA A 229 -8.44 8.86 -20.10
N ALA A 230 -8.97 7.64 -20.17
CA ALA A 230 -10.00 7.28 -21.14
C ALA A 230 -11.31 8.08 -20.96
N ALA A 231 -11.71 8.35 -19.71
CA ALA A 231 -12.89 9.16 -19.41
C ALA A 231 -12.72 10.61 -19.89
N MET A 232 -11.54 11.20 -19.73
CA MET A 232 -11.20 12.55 -20.17
C MET A 232 -11.21 12.69 -21.71
N GLU A 233 -11.02 11.59 -22.44
CA GLU A 233 -11.19 11.52 -23.91
C GLU A 233 -12.63 11.20 -24.33
N GLY A 234 -13.59 11.24 -23.41
CA GLY A 234 -15.01 11.02 -23.71
C GLY A 234 -15.41 9.57 -23.95
N ALA A 235 -14.62 8.59 -23.48
CA ALA A 235 -14.93 7.17 -23.70
C ALA A 235 -16.16 6.68 -22.92
N GLY A 236 -16.69 7.45 -21.98
CA GLY A 236 -17.87 7.11 -21.19
C GLY A 236 -17.85 7.62 -19.77
N ILE A 237 -18.82 7.16 -18.97
CA ILE A 237 -18.94 7.49 -17.55
C ILE A 237 -17.98 6.61 -16.75
N THR A 238 -17.27 7.20 -15.82
CA THR A 238 -16.39 6.49 -14.86
C THR A 238 -16.81 6.77 -13.44
N ILE A 239 -16.49 5.84 -12.51
CA ILE A 239 -16.54 6.07 -11.06
C ILE A 239 -15.11 6.05 -10.55
N GLN A 240 -14.69 7.11 -9.88
CA GLN A 240 -13.34 7.31 -9.38
C GLN A 240 -13.34 7.92 -7.97
N PRO A 241 -12.32 7.68 -7.16
CA PRO A 241 -12.15 8.41 -5.91
C PRO A 241 -11.98 9.91 -6.15
N ASN A 242 -12.53 10.73 -5.26
CA ASN A 242 -12.48 12.19 -5.35
C ASN A 242 -11.03 12.73 -5.51
N PHE A 243 -10.04 12.18 -4.78
CA PHE A 243 -8.64 12.62 -4.89
C PHE A 243 -8.05 12.46 -6.30
N GLN A 244 -8.65 11.59 -7.12
CA GLN A 244 -8.15 11.29 -8.46
C GLN A 244 -8.80 12.18 -9.52
N VAL A 245 -10.04 12.59 -9.34
CA VAL A 245 -10.81 13.35 -10.34
C VAL A 245 -10.95 14.83 -10.02
N GLN A 246 -10.60 15.28 -8.82
CA GLN A 246 -10.86 16.64 -8.36
C GLN A 246 -10.29 17.69 -9.31
N ALA A 247 -9.05 17.54 -9.77
CA ALA A 247 -8.43 18.47 -10.69
C ALA A 247 -9.16 18.56 -12.05
N ALA A 248 -9.67 17.43 -12.56
CA ALA A 248 -10.44 17.39 -13.79
C ALA A 248 -11.85 17.98 -13.62
N LEU A 249 -12.45 17.84 -12.45
CA LEU A 249 -13.73 18.47 -12.11
C LEU A 249 -13.56 20.00 -11.96
N ASP A 250 -12.53 20.44 -11.24
CA ASP A 250 -12.26 21.87 -11.02
C ASP A 250 -11.94 22.61 -12.32
N SER A 251 -11.28 21.93 -13.25
CA SER A 251 -10.99 22.49 -14.59
C SER A 251 -12.14 22.37 -15.59
N GLY A 252 -13.23 21.67 -15.23
CA GLY A 252 -14.38 21.44 -16.10
C GLY A 252 -14.16 20.42 -17.23
N ILE A 253 -13.00 19.72 -17.26
CA ILE A 253 -12.76 18.61 -18.20
C ILE A 253 -13.73 17.47 -17.94
N LEU A 254 -14.02 17.19 -16.68
CA LEU A 254 -15.07 16.27 -16.27
C LEU A 254 -16.15 17.01 -15.50
N VAL A 255 -17.37 16.52 -15.58
CA VAL A 255 -18.49 16.96 -14.77
C VAL A 255 -19.07 15.78 -14.01
N GLN A 256 -19.44 16.01 -12.76
CA GLN A 256 -20.09 15.00 -11.94
C GLN A 256 -21.50 14.72 -12.46
N VAL A 257 -21.87 13.45 -12.49
CA VAL A 257 -23.23 12.99 -12.77
C VAL A 257 -23.80 12.27 -11.56
N LEU A 258 -25.12 12.21 -11.45
CA LEU A 258 -25.83 11.55 -10.34
C LEU A 258 -25.41 12.07 -8.95
N ALA A 259 -25.17 13.38 -8.82
CA ALA A 259 -24.71 14.02 -7.59
C ALA A 259 -25.68 13.86 -6.39
N ASP A 260 -26.96 13.61 -6.66
CA ASP A 260 -27.98 13.34 -5.64
C ASP A 260 -27.91 11.91 -5.05
N TYR A 261 -27.05 11.08 -5.60
CA TYR A 261 -26.85 9.71 -5.17
C TYR A 261 -25.46 9.50 -4.58
N GLN A 262 -25.44 8.81 -3.44
CA GLN A 262 -24.19 8.44 -2.75
C GLN A 262 -23.66 7.10 -3.30
N LEU A 263 -22.35 7.04 -3.49
CA LEU A 263 -21.60 5.83 -3.77
C LEU A 263 -20.89 5.32 -2.50
N PRO A 264 -20.54 4.04 -2.39
CA PRO A 264 -19.75 3.53 -1.29
C PRO A 264 -18.42 4.29 -1.19
N LYS A 265 -18.01 4.62 0.03
CA LYS A 265 -16.70 5.23 0.29
C LYS A 265 -15.61 4.16 0.24
N ILE A 266 -14.40 4.59 -0.04
CA ILE A 266 -13.19 3.76 0.07
C ILE A 266 -12.40 4.25 1.28
N ASP A 267 -12.18 3.35 2.24
CA ASP A 267 -11.33 3.65 3.38
C ASP A 267 -9.86 3.53 2.99
N LEU A 268 -9.01 4.35 3.58
CA LEU A 268 -7.58 4.25 3.49
C LEU A 268 -7.01 3.89 4.86
N PHE A 269 -6.37 2.74 4.91
CA PHE A 269 -5.63 2.28 6.08
C PHE A 269 -4.13 2.41 5.87
N MET A 270 -3.44 2.81 6.91
CA MET A 270 -2.00 2.65 7.05
C MET A 270 -1.74 1.43 7.94
N LEU A 271 -1.14 0.41 7.37
CA LEU A 271 -0.81 -0.84 8.04
C LEU A 271 0.70 -0.87 8.26
N TYR A 272 1.14 -1.23 9.46
CA TYR A 272 2.56 -1.22 9.81
C TYR A 272 2.92 -2.32 10.80
N LYS A 273 4.20 -2.68 10.84
CA LYS A 273 4.70 -3.66 11.80
C LYS A 273 4.55 -3.12 13.23
N PRO A 274 4.15 -3.95 14.20
CA PRO A 274 4.03 -3.53 15.61
C PRO A 274 5.28 -2.84 16.16
N SER A 275 6.47 -3.26 15.73
CA SER A 275 7.75 -2.68 16.11
C SER A 275 7.94 -1.22 15.71
N LEU A 276 7.21 -0.73 14.72
CA LEU A 276 7.28 0.67 14.29
C LEU A 276 6.35 1.60 15.08
N ARG A 277 5.45 1.05 15.92
CA ARG A 277 4.36 1.80 16.56
C ARG A 277 4.80 3.04 17.33
N GLN A 278 5.97 2.98 17.95
CA GLN A 278 6.51 4.06 18.78
C GLN A 278 7.65 4.85 18.13
N THR A 279 7.99 4.55 16.87
CA THR A 279 9.07 5.26 16.19
C THR A 279 8.67 6.67 15.78
N SER A 280 9.58 7.65 15.96
CA SER A 280 9.35 9.06 15.58
C SER A 280 9.01 9.21 14.11
N ARG A 281 9.68 8.46 13.23
CA ARG A 281 9.44 8.49 11.78
C ARG A 281 8.01 8.08 11.42
N LEU A 282 7.41 7.07 12.10
CA LEU A 282 6.04 6.67 11.85
C LEU A 282 5.06 7.71 12.37
N THR A 283 5.26 8.22 13.59
CA THR A 283 4.40 9.24 14.20
C THR A 283 4.40 10.51 13.36
N LEU A 284 5.57 11.01 12.97
CA LEU A 284 5.69 12.20 12.12
C LEU A 284 5.09 12.02 10.74
N LEU A 285 5.29 10.85 10.11
CA LEU A 285 4.67 10.54 8.82
C LEU A 285 3.15 10.48 8.92
N ASN A 286 2.62 9.80 9.95
CA ASN A 286 1.18 9.72 10.19
C ASN A 286 0.55 11.11 10.38
N ASP A 287 1.14 11.92 11.26
CA ASP A 287 0.66 13.28 11.53
C ASP A 287 0.73 14.19 10.30
N PHE A 288 1.79 14.05 9.52
CA PHE A 288 1.95 14.78 8.27
C PHE A 288 0.88 14.37 7.26
N LEU A 289 0.70 13.07 7.02
CA LEU A 289 -0.29 12.56 6.05
C LEU A 289 -1.71 12.92 6.46
N GLN A 290 -2.09 12.76 7.72
CA GLN A 290 -3.43 13.13 8.19
C GLN A 290 -3.74 14.62 7.95
N ARG A 291 -2.80 15.52 8.26
CA ARG A 291 -2.96 16.96 8.01
C ARG A 291 -3.01 17.29 6.53
N ALA A 292 -2.08 16.74 5.75
CA ALA A 292 -1.98 17.01 4.33
C ALA A 292 -3.19 16.53 3.54
N ILE A 293 -3.67 15.31 3.82
CA ILE A 293 -4.85 14.73 3.18
C ILE A 293 -6.11 15.52 3.54
N LYS A 294 -6.30 15.88 4.82
CA LYS A 294 -7.43 16.73 5.24
C LYS A 294 -7.45 18.07 4.50
N ASN A 295 -6.29 18.72 4.39
CA ASN A 295 -6.17 20.00 3.68
C ASN A 295 -6.44 19.86 2.19
N GLN A 296 -5.91 18.83 1.54
CA GLN A 296 -6.06 18.63 0.10
C GLN A 296 -7.48 18.27 -0.32
N LEU A 297 -8.20 17.53 0.52
CA LEU A 297 -9.54 17.03 0.21
C LEU A 297 -10.67 17.82 0.89
N ASN A 298 -10.36 18.92 1.61
CA ASN A 298 -11.32 19.70 2.38
C ASN A 298 -12.19 18.83 3.32
N ILE A 299 -11.63 17.73 3.84
CA ILE A 299 -12.32 16.83 4.76
C ILE A 299 -12.35 17.52 6.15
N LYS A 300 -13.54 17.82 6.63
CA LYS A 300 -13.77 18.38 7.98
C LYS A 300 -13.53 17.37 9.08
#